data_1b52c1c0480993c6d1b22fcf5f00cd93
#
_entry.id   1b52c1c0480993c6d1b22fcf5f00cd93
#
_cell.length_a   1.000
_cell.length_b   1.000
_cell.length_c   1.000
_cell.angle_alpha   90.00
_cell.angle_beta   90.00
_cell.angle_gamma   90.00
#
_symmetry.space_group_name_H-M   'P 1'
#
loop_
_entity.id
_entity.type
_entity.pdbx_description
1 polymer ?
#
loop_
_entity_poly.entity_id
_entity_poly.type
_entity_poly.pdbx_seq_one_letter_code
_entity_poly.pdbx_strand_id
1 'polypeptide(L)'
;MNSNPADSAGMTQLVRYVLTIDNMCAPDCVVWVREQLTGLGLVVDRVAVGEAEVATAHANGPDLKAIQAALEVGGYQLVHSVTKVG
;
A
#
# COMPACT_ATOMS: atom_id res chain seq x y z
N MET A 1 -28.75 7.06 13.87
CA MET A 1 -28.14 6.71 14.10
C MET A 1 -27.40 6.52 13.76
N ASN A 2 -27.25 6.55 13.79
CA ASN A 2 -26.46 6.16 13.79
C ASN A 2 -25.70 5.63 13.50
N SER A 3 -25.67 5.40 13.26
CA SER A 3 -24.98 4.78 13.10
C SER A 3 -24.21 4.58 13.17
N ASN A 4 -24.07 4.58 13.45
CA ASN A 4 -23.34 4.33 13.75
C ASN A 4 -22.45 4.21 13.77
N PRO A 5 -22.88 4.11 13.78
CA PRO A 5 -21.53 4.58 13.85
C PRO A 5 -20.55 3.63 14.45
N ALA A 6 -20.82 3.09 15.47
CA ALA A 6 -19.90 2.15 16.08
C ALA A 6 -19.43 1.13 15.09
N ASP A 7 -20.35 0.63 14.34
CA ASP A 7 -20.01 -0.37 13.33
C ASP A 7 -19.09 0.21 12.27
N SER A 8 -19.35 1.41 11.84
CA SER A 8 -18.48 2.00 10.83
C SER A 8 -17.08 2.24 11.37
N ALA A 9 -16.96 2.65 12.62
CA ALA A 9 -15.66 2.89 13.21
C ALA A 9 -14.83 1.62 13.22
N GLY A 10 -15.45 0.51 13.60
CA GLY A 10 -14.70 -0.75 13.66
C GLY A 10 -14.32 -1.25 12.29
N MET A 11 -15.16 -1.04 11.31
CA MET A 11 -14.95 -1.58 9.98
C MET A 11 -14.04 -0.74 9.13
N THR A 12 -13.93 0.54 9.43
CA THR A 12 -13.19 1.44 8.57
C THR A 12 -11.80 1.75 9.06
N GLN A 13 -11.38 1.12 10.13
CA GLN A 13 -10.04 1.36 10.64
C GLN A 13 -9.01 0.80 9.70
N LEU A 14 -8.14 1.66 9.21
CA LEU A 14 -7.08 1.27 8.28
C LEU A 14 -5.74 1.31 9.00
N VAL A 15 -4.90 0.34 8.69
CA VAL A 15 -3.52 0.32 9.16
C VAL A 15 -2.64 0.72 7.99
N ARG A 16 -1.75 1.66 8.22
CA ARG A 16 -0.89 2.20 7.18
C ARG A 16 0.49 1.59 7.24
N TYR A 17 1.07 1.44 6.07
CA TYR A 17 2.40 0.86 5.90
C TYR A 17 3.22 1.73 4.97
N VAL A 18 4.51 1.79 5.24
CA VAL A 18 5.47 2.44 4.35
C VAL A 18 6.29 1.34 3.70
N LEU A 19 6.25 1.32 2.36
CA LEU A 19 6.96 0.34 1.55
C LEU A 19 8.18 1.00 0.94
N THR A 20 9.34 0.37 1.07
CA THR A 20 10.55 0.81 0.38
C THR A 20 10.70 -0.04 -0.88
N ILE A 21 10.78 0.64 -2.03
CA ILE A 21 10.77 -0.02 -3.32
C ILE A 21 12.04 0.35 -4.07
N ASP A 22 12.79 -0.67 -4.48
CA ASP A 22 14.04 -0.47 -5.21
C ASP A 22 13.79 -0.43 -6.71
N ASN A 23 14.72 0.18 -7.42
CA ASN A 23 14.75 0.27 -8.89
C ASN A 23 13.75 1.24 -9.49
N MET A 24 13.13 2.09 -8.70
CA MET A 24 12.31 3.17 -9.22
C MET A 24 13.22 4.34 -9.55
N CYS A 25 13.22 4.78 -10.80
CA CYS A 25 14.17 5.81 -11.21
C CYS A 25 13.58 6.90 -12.09
N ALA A 26 12.27 6.89 -12.32
CA ALA A 26 11.64 7.88 -13.18
C ALA A 26 10.22 8.14 -12.71
N PRO A 27 9.67 9.33 -13.01
CA PRO A 27 8.29 9.64 -12.60
C PRO A 27 7.25 8.67 -13.13
N ASP A 28 7.48 8.08 -14.30
CA ASP A 28 6.55 7.11 -14.86
C ASP A 28 6.41 5.88 -13.97
N CYS A 29 7.45 5.56 -13.22
CA CYS A 29 7.42 4.43 -12.30
C CYS A 29 6.38 4.66 -11.20
N VAL A 30 6.23 5.91 -10.77
CA VAL A 30 5.28 6.25 -9.71
C VAL A 30 3.86 5.91 -10.13
N VAL A 31 3.48 6.26 -11.36
CA VAL A 31 2.13 5.98 -11.86
C VAL A 31 1.91 4.48 -11.96
N TRP A 32 2.88 3.77 -12.50
CA TRP A 32 2.76 2.33 -12.67
C TRP A 32 2.63 1.61 -11.32
N VAL A 33 3.48 1.99 -10.36
CA VAL A 33 3.45 1.38 -9.04
C VAL A 33 2.12 1.67 -8.35
N ARG A 34 1.63 2.90 -8.44
CA ARG A 34 0.33 3.25 -7.85
C ARG A 34 -0.77 2.36 -8.42
N GLU A 35 -0.77 2.14 -9.72
CA GLU A 35 -1.78 1.33 -10.36
C GLU A 35 -1.72 -0.12 -9.88
N GLN A 36 -0.52 -0.66 -9.73
CA GLN A 36 -0.36 -2.02 -9.26
C GLN A 36 -0.87 -2.18 -7.82
N LEU A 37 -0.49 -1.25 -6.96
CA LEU A 37 -0.90 -1.32 -5.56
C LEU A 37 -2.41 -1.14 -5.42
N THR A 38 -2.99 -0.23 -6.18
CA THR A 38 -4.44 -0.03 -6.19
C THR A 38 -5.15 -1.29 -6.66
N GLY A 39 -4.60 -1.94 -7.67
CA GLY A 39 -5.19 -3.17 -8.20
C GLY A 39 -5.17 -4.32 -7.21
N LEU A 40 -4.32 -4.27 -6.22
CA LEU A 40 -4.27 -5.27 -5.15
C LEU A 40 -5.26 -4.98 -4.02
N GLY A 41 -6.06 -3.94 -4.16
CA GLY A 41 -7.06 -3.61 -3.16
C GLY A 41 -6.57 -2.72 -2.04
N LEU A 42 -5.36 -2.18 -2.17
CA LEU A 42 -4.82 -1.28 -1.16
C LEU A 42 -5.29 0.14 -1.38
N VAL A 43 -5.43 0.87 -0.29
CA VAL A 43 -5.61 2.32 -0.36
C VAL A 43 -4.23 2.93 -0.48
N VAL A 44 -3.97 3.63 -1.57
CA VAL A 44 -2.65 4.20 -1.83
C VAL A 44 -2.68 5.67 -1.43
N ASP A 45 -1.98 6.00 -0.35
CA ASP A 45 -1.94 7.37 0.15
C ASP A 45 -0.93 8.22 -0.63
N ARG A 46 0.23 7.63 -0.93
CA ARG A 46 1.28 8.36 -1.60
C ARG A 46 2.25 7.39 -2.26
N VAL A 47 2.74 7.75 -3.43
CA VAL A 47 3.83 7.03 -4.07
C VAL A 47 4.86 8.05 -4.53
N ALA A 48 6.12 7.79 -4.21
CA ALA A 48 7.25 8.58 -4.66
C ALA A 48 8.31 7.61 -5.16
N VAL A 49 9.36 8.14 -5.77
CA VAL A 49 10.46 7.28 -6.22
C VAL A 49 11.09 6.65 -5.00
N GLY A 50 11.04 5.33 -4.94
CA GLY A 50 11.64 4.56 -3.87
C GLY A 50 10.73 4.28 -2.68
N GLU A 51 9.51 4.83 -2.66
CA GLU A 51 8.67 4.69 -1.46
C GLU A 51 7.19 4.78 -1.79
N ALA A 52 6.38 4.00 -1.05
CA ALA A 52 4.93 4.11 -1.17
C ALA A 52 4.30 4.00 0.21
N GLU A 53 3.24 4.78 0.43
CA GLU A 53 2.44 4.66 1.64
C GLU A 53 1.08 4.09 1.27
N VAL A 54 0.74 2.97 1.89
CA VAL A 54 -0.51 2.27 1.59
C VAL A 54 -1.24 1.96 2.88
N ALA A 55 -2.51 1.68 2.77
CA ALA A 55 -3.34 1.30 3.91
C ALA A 55 -4.22 0.13 3.54
N THR A 56 -4.54 -0.68 4.53
CA THR A 56 -5.41 -1.82 4.35
C THR A 56 -6.25 -2.03 5.60
N ALA A 57 -7.46 -2.55 5.40
CA ALA A 57 -8.34 -2.90 6.51
C ALA A 57 -8.15 -4.36 6.94
N HIS A 58 -7.30 -5.11 6.28
CA HIS A 58 -7.08 -6.51 6.62
C HIS A 58 -6.37 -6.62 7.97
N ALA A 59 -6.86 -7.52 8.81
CA ALA A 59 -6.30 -7.71 10.14
C ALA A 59 -4.85 -8.15 10.10
N ASN A 60 -4.48 -8.92 9.10
CA ASN A 60 -3.12 -9.46 8.97
C ASN A 60 -2.20 -8.56 8.16
N GLY A 61 -2.67 -7.37 7.81
CA GLY A 61 -1.89 -6.45 7.01
C GLY A 61 -1.95 -6.76 5.52
N PRO A 62 -1.12 -6.10 4.74
CA PRO A 62 -1.11 -6.32 3.30
C PRO A 62 -0.44 -7.64 2.96
N ASP A 63 -0.81 -8.18 1.81
CA ASP A 63 -0.16 -9.39 1.30
C ASP A 63 1.16 -8.98 0.63
N LEU A 64 2.24 -9.07 1.38
CA LEU A 64 3.55 -8.62 0.89
C LEU A 64 4.05 -9.45 -0.27
N LYS A 65 3.69 -10.73 -0.32
CA LYS A 65 4.10 -11.57 -1.45
C LYS A 65 3.40 -11.13 -2.73
N ALA A 66 2.13 -10.78 -2.64
CA ALA A 66 1.40 -10.30 -3.81
C ALA A 66 1.96 -8.96 -4.27
N ILE A 67 2.30 -8.08 -3.32
CA ILE A 67 2.90 -6.79 -3.64
C ILE A 67 4.23 -7.00 -4.34
N GLN A 68 5.07 -7.87 -3.80
CA GLN A 68 6.38 -8.13 -4.40
C GLN A 68 6.23 -8.70 -5.80
N ALA A 69 5.34 -9.66 -5.98
CA ALA A 69 5.14 -10.26 -7.29
C ALA A 69 4.68 -9.23 -8.31
N ALA A 70 3.75 -8.36 -7.92
CA ALA A 70 3.26 -7.33 -8.82
C ALA A 70 4.36 -6.34 -9.20
N LEU A 71 5.18 -5.95 -8.24
CA LEU A 71 6.26 -5.00 -8.50
C LEU A 71 7.34 -5.61 -9.38
N GLU A 72 7.63 -6.90 -9.20
CA GLU A 72 8.65 -7.57 -9.99
C GLU A 72 8.31 -7.63 -11.47
N VAL A 73 7.04 -7.64 -11.81
CA VAL A 73 6.64 -7.62 -13.21
C VAL A 73 7.19 -6.37 -13.92
N GLY A 74 7.26 -5.26 -13.21
CA GLY A 74 7.80 -4.03 -13.78
C GLY A 74 9.29 -3.85 -13.54
N GLY A 75 9.95 -4.83 -12.93
CA GLY A 75 11.38 -4.72 -12.65
C GLY A 75 11.68 -4.04 -11.33
N TYR A 76 10.69 -3.81 -10.47
CA TYR A 76 10.90 -3.19 -9.17
C TYR A 76 10.96 -4.25 -8.09
N GLN A 77 11.52 -3.88 -6.96
CA GLN A 77 11.67 -4.83 -5.87
C GLN A 77 11.23 -4.21 -4.55
N LEU A 78 10.38 -4.95 -3.84
CA LEU A 78 9.99 -4.55 -2.48
C LEU A 78 11.13 -4.93 -1.54
N VAL A 79 11.74 -3.93 -0.94
CA VAL A 79 12.92 -4.13 -0.09
C VAL A 79 12.53 -4.18 1.37
N HIS A 80 11.55 -3.37 1.77
CA HIS A 80 11.25 -3.21 3.17
C HIS A 80 9.81 -2.73 3.34
N SER A 81 9.20 -3.13 4.46
CA SER A 81 7.85 -2.71 4.78
C SER A 81 7.77 -2.48 6.29
N VAL A 82 7.28 -1.32 6.68
CA VAL A 82 7.09 -1.01 8.09
C VAL A 82 5.70 -0.46 8.32
N THR A 83 5.15 -0.75 9.50
CA THR A 83 3.88 -0.18 9.89
C THR A 83 4.09 1.29 10.26
N LYS A 84 3.25 2.14 9.71
CA LYS A 84 3.31 3.56 10.04
C LYS A 84 2.44 3.79 11.26
N VAL A 85 3.07 4.25 12.32
CA VAL A 85 2.38 4.58 13.56
C VAL A 85 2.12 6.07 13.55
N GLY A 86 0.87 6.43 13.78
CA GLY A 86 0.69 7.85 13.73
C GLY A 86 -0.63 8.33 14.09
#